data_cd667fbea2caa6ad6f90a30b571e8abb
#
_entry.id   cd667fbea2caa6ad6f90a30b571e8abb
#
_cell.length_a   1.000
_cell.length_b   1.000
_cell.length_c   1.000
_cell.angle_alpha   90.00
_cell.angle_beta   90.00
_cell.angle_gamma   90.00
#
_symmetry.space_group_name_H-M   'P 1'
#
loop_
_entity.id
_entity.type
_entity.pdbx_description
1 polymer ?
#
loop_
_entity_poly.entity_id
_entity_poly.type
_entity_poly.pdbx_seq_one_letter_code
_entity_poly.pdbx_strand_id
1 'polypeptide(L)'
;SLVNLISRLYDVTEGSIKVGGKDVRSYDMETLRNEVAVVLQKNVLFSGTILDNLRWGDKNASEEECKRVCRLACADEFIDRMPEGYNTYIEQGGSNVSGGQKQRLCIARALLKKPKVLILDDSTSAVDTATDAKIRKAFLTEIPETTKLIIAQRISSVQDADRIIVMENGKVNGFGSHEELLKTNEIYREVYESQTGGGGDFDEKRGE
;
A
#
# COMPACT_ATOMS: atom_id res chain seq x y z
N SER A 1 5.81 14.26 -3.94
CA SER A 1 5.60 13.38 -2.77
C SER A 1 6.96 12.84 -2.28
N LEU A 2 7.16 12.76 -0.96
CA LEU A 2 8.39 12.23 -0.34
C LEU A 2 8.74 10.82 -0.86
N VAL A 3 7.73 9.98 -1.07
CA VAL A 3 7.93 8.59 -1.53
C VAL A 3 8.55 8.50 -2.92
N ASN A 4 8.30 9.47 -3.78
CA ASN A 4 8.90 9.50 -5.12
C ASN A 4 10.41 9.76 -5.08
N LEU A 5 10.92 10.33 -3.99
CA LEU A 5 12.36 10.52 -3.77
C LEU A 5 13.04 9.22 -3.34
N ILE A 6 12.32 8.32 -2.63
CA ILE A 6 12.85 7.03 -2.18
C ILE A 6 13.09 6.09 -3.37
N SER A 7 12.15 6.03 -4.30
CA SER A 7 12.27 5.26 -5.55
C SER A 7 13.05 5.99 -6.66
N ARG A 8 13.54 7.19 -6.33
CA ARG A 8 14.30 8.06 -7.25
C ARG A 8 13.58 8.31 -8.56
N LEU A 9 12.26 8.64 -8.48
CA LEU A 9 11.54 9.22 -9.60
C LEU A 9 11.90 10.70 -9.77
N TYR A 10 12.37 11.34 -8.68
CA TYR A 10 12.96 12.67 -8.65
C TYR A 10 14.15 12.65 -7.71
N ASP A 11 15.18 13.43 -8.00
CA ASP A 11 16.29 13.66 -7.09
C ASP A 11 15.96 14.81 -6.12
N VAL A 12 16.55 14.75 -4.91
CA VAL A 12 16.46 15.86 -3.96
C VAL A 12 17.28 17.06 -4.45
N THR A 13 16.76 18.26 -4.24
CA THR A 13 17.50 19.52 -4.53
C THR A 13 18.52 19.81 -3.46
N GLU A 14 18.19 19.48 -2.20
CA GLU A 14 19.07 19.64 -1.04
C GLU A 14 18.95 18.43 -0.12
N GLY A 15 20.00 18.12 0.63
CA GLY A 15 20.04 16.99 1.53
C GLY A 15 20.28 15.64 0.83
N SER A 16 19.85 14.55 1.47
CA SER A 16 20.01 13.18 0.95
C SER A 16 18.90 12.27 1.42
N ILE A 17 18.55 11.28 0.59
CA ILE A 17 17.70 10.14 0.94
C ILE A 17 18.57 8.90 0.96
N LYS A 18 18.48 8.10 2.02
CA LYS A 18 19.24 6.87 2.16
C LYS A 18 18.32 5.66 2.26
N VAL A 19 18.65 4.60 1.51
CA VAL A 19 18.02 3.28 1.59
C VAL A 19 19.11 2.28 1.90
N GLY A 20 18.92 1.43 2.92
CA GLY A 20 19.98 0.51 3.36
C GLY A 20 21.29 1.19 3.74
N GLY A 21 21.23 2.42 4.29
CA GLY A 21 22.39 3.20 4.71
C GLY A 21 23.14 3.94 3.61
N LYS A 22 22.81 3.72 2.32
CA LYS A 22 23.44 4.37 1.16
C LYS A 22 22.51 5.40 0.54
N ASP A 23 23.07 6.52 0.06
CA ASP A 23 22.33 7.54 -0.70
C ASP A 23 21.71 6.90 -1.96
N VAL A 24 20.44 7.18 -2.22
CA VAL A 24 19.72 6.60 -3.38
C VAL A 24 20.39 6.97 -4.71
N ARG A 25 21.12 8.07 -4.76
CA ARG A 25 21.88 8.51 -5.96
C ARG A 25 23.11 7.65 -6.24
N SER A 26 23.61 6.89 -5.24
CA SER A 26 24.76 6.00 -5.39
C SER A 26 24.39 4.60 -5.89
N TYR A 27 23.10 4.30 -5.98
CA TYR A 27 22.62 3.03 -6.53
C TYR A 27 22.50 3.11 -8.05
N ASP A 28 22.74 1.97 -8.72
CA ASP A 28 22.20 1.74 -10.03
C ASP A 28 20.65 1.77 -9.97
N MET A 29 20.03 2.40 -10.99
CA MET A 29 18.57 2.63 -10.99
C MET A 29 17.76 1.34 -11.03
N GLU A 30 18.24 0.33 -11.76
CA GLU A 30 17.57 -0.96 -11.84
C GLU A 30 17.63 -1.67 -10.49
N THR A 31 18.81 -1.70 -9.86
CA THR A 31 19.01 -2.26 -8.53
C THR A 31 18.11 -1.59 -7.51
N LEU A 32 18.09 -0.27 -7.44
CA LEU A 32 17.24 0.47 -6.49
C LEU A 32 15.76 0.14 -6.70
N ARG A 33 15.29 0.16 -7.95
CA ARG A 33 13.87 -0.07 -8.27
C ARG A 33 13.45 -1.53 -8.16
N ASN A 34 14.38 -2.47 -8.15
CA ASN A 34 14.09 -3.86 -7.85
C ASN A 34 13.91 -4.08 -6.34
N GLU A 35 14.69 -3.37 -5.51
CA GLU A 35 14.61 -3.47 -4.05
C GLU A 35 13.49 -2.59 -3.43
N VAL A 36 13.02 -1.54 -4.14
CA VAL A 36 11.97 -0.64 -3.71
C VAL A 36 10.76 -0.80 -4.62
N ALA A 37 9.70 -1.43 -4.13
CA ALA A 37 8.44 -1.53 -4.84
C ALA A 37 7.47 -0.44 -4.36
N VAL A 38 6.72 0.13 -5.31
CA VAL A 38 5.73 1.17 -5.05
C VAL A 38 4.38 0.77 -5.61
N VAL A 39 3.34 0.82 -4.78
CA VAL A 39 1.94 0.70 -5.20
C VAL A 39 1.32 2.08 -5.08
N LEU A 40 0.97 2.67 -6.20
CA LEU A 40 0.43 4.02 -6.28
C LEU A 40 -1.07 4.06 -6.00
N GLN A 41 -1.60 5.21 -5.63
CA GLN A 41 -3.04 5.45 -5.49
C GLN A 41 -3.80 5.18 -6.80
N LYS A 42 -3.25 5.65 -7.94
CA LYS A 42 -3.81 5.35 -9.27
C LYS A 42 -3.16 4.10 -9.82
N ASN A 43 -3.82 2.98 -9.62
CA ASN A 43 -3.36 1.67 -10.07
C ASN A 43 -3.67 1.43 -11.54
N VAL A 44 -2.70 0.89 -12.27
CA VAL A 44 -2.83 0.55 -13.69
C VAL A 44 -2.60 -0.94 -13.89
N LEU A 45 -3.54 -1.59 -14.58
CA LEU A 45 -3.38 -2.93 -15.12
C LEU A 45 -3.27 -2.85 -16.65
N PHE A 46 -2.55 -3.79 -17.21
CA PHE A 46 -2.34 -3.89 -18.66
C PHE A 46 -3.25 -4.94 -19.27
N SER A 47 -3.50 -4.84 -20.56
CA SER A 47 -4.22 -5.87 -21.31
C SER A 47 -3.46 -7.20 -21.24
N GLY A 48 -4.16 -8.29 -20.98
CA GLY A 48 -3.60 -9.61 -20.80
C GLY A 48 -4.27 -10.36 -19.65
N THR A 49 -3.83 -11.55 -19.34
CA THR A 49 -4.37 -12.34 -18.24
C THR A 49 -4.00 -11.74 -16.87
N ILE A 50 -4.65 -12.20 -15.80
CA ILE A 50 -4.22 -11.87 -14.43
C ILE A 50 -2.77 -12.33 -14.21
N LEU A 51 -2.39 -13.53 -14.67
CA LEU A 51 -0.99 -14.01 -14.59
C LEU A 51 -0.02 -13.10 -15.31
N ASP A 52 -0.35 -12.62 -16.51
CA ASP A 52 0.49 -11.69 -17.26
C ASP A 52 0.69 -10.39 -16.45
N ASN A 53 -0.40 -9.86 -15.88
CA ASN A 53 -0.34 -8.66 -15.04
C ASN A 53 0.52 -8.85 -13.78
N LEU A 54 0.46 -9.99 -13.13
CA LEU A 54 1.30 -10.32 -11.98
C LEU A 54 2.78 -10.41 -12.38
N ARG A 55 3.08 -11.07 -13.51
CA ARG A 55 4.45 -11.26 -14.03
C ARG A 55 5.14 -9.98 -14.48
N TRP A 56 4.46 -8.85 -14.53
CA TRP A 56 5.14 -7.54 -14.60
C TRP A 56 5.98 -7.26 -13.33
N GLY A 57 5.67 -7.90 -12.20
CA GLY A 57 6.52 -7.84 -11.00
C GLY A 57 7.77 -8.70 -11.11
N ASP A 58 7.62 -9.93 -11.59
CA ASP A 58 8.70 -10.88 -11.91
C ASP A 58 8.24 -11.78 -13.07
N LYS A 59 8.87 -11.59 -14.25
CA LYS A 59 8.53 -12.33 -15.48
C LYS A 59 8.74 -13.84 -15.37
N ASN A 60 9.63 -14.27 -14.45
CA ASN A 60 9.98 -15.67 -14.26
C ASN A 60 9.19 -16.33 -13.12
N ALA A 61 8.29 -15.57 -12.45
CA ALA A 61 7.51 -16.10 -11.35
C ALA A 61 6.67 -17.31 -11.78
N SER A 62 6.75 -18.37 -11.00
CA SER A 62 5.88 -19.53 -11.14
C SER A 62 4.43 -19.18 -10.84
N GLU A 63 3.49 -20.00 -11.33
CA GLU A 63 2.08 -19.81 -11.00
C GLU A 63 1.82 -19.91 -9.49
N GLU A 64 2.53 -20.79 -8.79
CA GLU A 64 2.43 -20.93 -7.34
C GLU A 64 2.91 -19.67 -6.59
N GLU A 65 3.97 -19.01 -7.06
CA GLU A 65 4.40 -17.71 -6.50
C GLU A 65 3.35 -16.63 -6.75
N CYS A 66 2.76 -16.59 -7.94
CA CYS A 66 1.64 -15.69 -8.26
C CYS A 66 0.45 -15.93 -7.33
N LYS A 67 0.05 -17.18 -7.13
CA LYS A 67 -1.02 -17.55 -6.20
C LYS A 67 -0.70 -17.16 -4.75
N ARG A 68 0.54 -17.38 -4.32
CA ARG A 68 1.00 -17.00 -2.97
C ARG A 68 0.83 -15.50 -2.72
N VAL A 69 1.32 -14.64 -3.61
CA VAL A 69 1.20 -13.19 -3.43
C VAL A 69 -0.23 -12.70 -3.56
N CYS A 70 -1.07 -13.38 -4.36
CA CYS A 70 -2.50 -13.09 -4.42
C CYS A 70 -3.20 -13.38 -3.10
N ARG A 71 -2.84 -14.47 -2.40
CA ARG A 71 -3.35 -14.74 -1.04
C ARG A 71 -2.95 -13.62 -0.06
N LEU A 72 -1.69 -13.17 -0.10
CA LEU A 72 -1.23 -12.05 0.75
C LEU A 72 -1.99 -10.75 0.51
N ALA A 73 -2.38 -10.50 -0.75
CA ALA A 73 -3.15 -9.34 -1.15
C ALA A 73 -4.68 -9.58 -1.10
N CYS A 74 -5.16 -10.73 -0.59
CA CYS A 74 -6.55 -11.16 -0.61
C CYS A 74 -7.18 -11.13 -2.02
N ALA A 75 -6.37 -11.27 -3.08
CA ALA A 75 -6.85 -11.25 -4.47
C ALA A 75 -7.42 -12.61 -4.90
N ASP A 76 -6.97 -13.70 -4.31
CA ASP A 76 -7.49 -15.05 -4.51
C ASP A 76 -8.99 -15.13 -4.25
N GLU A 77 -9.50 -14.44 -3.23
CA GLU A 77 -10.92 -14.44 -2.86
C GLU A 77 -11.87 -14.11 -4.04
N PHE A 78 -11.45 -13.22 -4.94
CA PHE A 78 -12.27 -12.90 -6.12
C PHE A 78 -11.82 -13.64 -7.39
N ILE A 79 -10.52 -13.95 -7.51
CA ILE A 79 -9.99 -14.68 -8.67
C ILE A 79 -10.61 -16.08 -8.74
N ASP A 80 -10.74 -16.77 -7.60
CA ASP A 80 -11.31 -18.10 -7.52
C ASP A 80 -12.81 -18.16 -7.90
N ARG A 81 -13.49 -17.01 -7.90
CA ARG A 81 -14.88 -16.88 -8.36
C ARG A 81 -15.01 -16.54 -9.84
N MET A 82 -13.90 -16.20 -10.51
CA MET A 82 -13.90 -15.91 -11.95
C MET A 82 -13.89 -17.22 -12.75
N PRO A 83 -14.67 -17.32 -13.84
CA PRO A 83 -14.77 -18.56 -14.62
C PRO A 83 -13.43 -19.09 -15.12
N GLU A 84 -12.51 -18.19 -15.49
CA GLU A 84 -11.18 -18.53 -16.02
C GLU A 84 -10.08 -18.38 -14.96
N GLY A 85 -10.42 -18.04 -13.70
CA GLY A 85 -9.49 -17.90 -12.59
C GLY A 85 -8.34 -16.95 -12.94
N TYR A 86 -7.11 -17.40 -12.76
CA TYR A 86 -5.88 -16.63 -13.06
C TYR A 86 -5.68 -16.36 -14.57
N ASN A 87 -6.36 -17.09 -15.46
CA ASN A 87 -6.33 -16.85 -16.91
C ASN A 87 -7.39 -15.83 -17.35
N THR A 88 -8.19 -15.29 -16.43
CA THR A 88 -9.16 -14.22 -16.73
C THR A 88 -8.45 -13.05 -17.38
N TYR A 89 -8.97 -12.63 -18.54
CA TYR A 89 -8.43 -11.50 -19.30
C TYR A 89 -8.78 -10.17 -18.65
N ILE A 90 -7.79 -9.34 -18.45
CA ILE A 90 -7.91 -7.96 -17.97
C ILE A 90 -7.85 -7.02 -19.18
N GLU A 91 -8.84 -6.16 -19.31
CA GLU A 91 -8.84 -5.11 -20.32
C GLU A 91 -7.86 -3.98 -19.97
N GLN A 92 -7.52 -3.17 -20.96
CA GLN A 92 -6.60 -2.05 -20.77
C GLN A 92 -7.07 -1.12 -19.63
N GLY A 93 -6.14 -0.84 -18.72
CA GLY A 93 -6.44 -0.05 -17.53
C GLY A 93 -7.27 -0.77 -16.47
N GLY A 94 -7.62 -2.06 -16.70
CA GLY A 94 -8.45 -2.84 -15.78
C GLY A 94 -9.89 -2.35 -15.71
N SER A 95 -10.50 -2.01 -16.86
CA SER A 95 -11.89 -1.50 -16.94
C SER A 95 -12.93 -2.53 -16.53
N ASN A 96 -12.60 -3.82 -16.66
CA ASN A 96 -13.48 -4.94 -16.33
C ASN A 96 -13.31 -5.50 -14.90
N VAL A 97 -12.55 -4.82 -14.05
CA VAL A 97 -12.40 -5.16 -12.62
C VAL A 97 -12.67 -3.96 -11.73
N SER A 98 -13.16 -4.21 -10.51
CA SER A 98 -13.43 -3.14 -9.55
C SER A 98 -12.15 -2.44 -9.07
N GLY A 99 -12.28 -1.22 -8.52
CA GLY A 99 -11.16 -0.49 -7.95
C GLY A 99 -10.40 -1.29 -6.88
N GLY A 100 -11.11 -1.94 -5.97
CA GLY A 100 -10.51 -2.77 -4.93
C GLY A 100 -9.84 -4.04 -5.46
N GLN A 101 -10.40 -4.68 -6.51
CA GLN A 101 -9.75 -5.80 -7.20
C GLN A 101 -8.46 -5.35 -7.88
N LYS A 102 -8.51 -4.22 -8.58
CA LYS A 102 -7.33 -3.61 -9.23
C LYS A 102 -6.23 -3.31 -8.22
N GLN A 103 -6.56 -2.71 -7.08
CA GLN A 103 -5.59 -2.43 -6.01
C GLN A 103 -4.94 -3.70 -5.48
N ARG A 104 -5.72 -4.74 -5.18
CA ARG A 104 -5.20 -6.02 -4.69
C ARG A 104 -4.28 -6.70 -5.70
N LEU A 105 -4.60 -6.66 -6.99
CA LEU A 105 -3.71 -7.18 -8.04
C LEU A 105 -2.40 -6.38 -8.15
N CYS A 106 -2.44 -5.05 -8.00
CA CYS A 106 -1.24 -4.23 -8.00
C CYS A 106 -0.36 -4.44 -6.77
N ILE A 107 -0.97 -4.69 -5.60
CA ILE A 107 -0.25 -5.10 -4.39
C ILE A 107 0.42 -6.46 -4.62
N ALA A 108 -0.31 -7.46 -5.12
CA ALA A 108 0.23 -8.79 -5.42
C ALA A 108 1.41 -8.71 -6.42
N ARG A 109 1.28 -7.90 -7.47
CA ARG A 109 2.36 -7.63 -8.44
C ARG A 109 3.59 -7.04 -7.79
N ALA A 110 3.44 -6.09 -6.88
CA ALA A 110 4.55 -5.48 -6.15
C ALA A 110 5.25 -6.49 -5.23
N LEU A 111 4.50 -7.39 -4.60
CA LEU A 111 5.04 -8.45 -3.73
C LEU A 111 5.86 -9.49 -4.48
N LEU A 112 5.55 -9.75 -5.76
CA LEU A 112 6.35 -10.68 -6.60
C LEU A 112 7.79 -10.22 -6.78
N LYS A 113 8.07 -8.93 -6.71
CA LYS A 113 9.44 -8.40 -6.74
C LYS A 113 10.26 -8.81 -5.50
N LYS A 114 9.63 -9.32 -4.45
CA LYS A 114 10.27 -9.63 -3.15
C LYS A 114 11.09 -8.44 -2.62
N PRO A 115 10.50 -7.22 -2.58
CA PRO A 115 11.23 -6.00 -2.31
C PRO A 115 11.72 -5.93 -0.86
N LYS A 116 12.82 -5.19 -0.63
CA LYS A 116 13.27 -4.83 0.71
C LYS A 116 12.46 -3.67 1.31
N VAL A 117 11.93 -2.80 0.45
CA VAL A 117 11.07 -1.69 0.84
C VAL A 117 9.79 -1.72 -0.02
N LEU A 118 8.64 -1.82 0.63
CA LEU A 118 7.33 -1.76 0.00
C LEU A 118 6.64 -0.44 0.38
N ILE A 119 6.36 0.39 -0.61
CA ILE A 119 5.67 1.66 -0.43
C ILE A 119 4.23 1.50 -0.92
N LEU A 120 3.28 1.81 -0.05
CA LEU A 120 1.84 1.77 -0.31
C LEU A 120 1.29 3.20 -0.22
N ASP A 121 1.10 3.86 -1.37
CA ASP A 121 0.62 5.24 -1.45
C ASP A 121 -0.91 5.23 -1.61
N ASP A 122 -1.64 5.31 -0.48
CA ASP A 122 -3.10 5.25 -0.38
C ASP A 122 -3.71 4.08 -1.20
N SER A 123 -2.93 3.00 -1.30
CA SER A 123 -3.19 1.88 -2.22
C SER A 123 -4.28 0.92 -1.73
N THR A 124 -4.84 1.15 -0.54
CA THR A 124 -5.98 0.39 0.00
C THR A 124 -7.26 1.23 0.14
N SER A 125 -7.27 2.46 -0.38
CA SER A 125 -8.41 3.37 -0.25
C SER A 125 -9.71 2.86 -0.89
N ALA A 126 -9.63 2.06 -1.96
CA ALA A 126 -10.77 1.40 -2.59
C ALA A 126 -11.03 -0.02 -2.07
N VAL A 127 -10.24 -0.49 -1.11
CA VAL A 127 -10.42 -1.79 -0.43
C VAL A 127 -11.23 -1.54 0.85
N ASP A 128 -12.16 -2.44 1.15
CA ASP A 128 -12.93 -2.35 2.41
C ASP A 128 -12.03 -2.56 3.62
N THR A 129 -12.45 -2.02 4.77
CA THR A 129 -11.65 -1.98 6.00
C THR A 129 -11.26 -3.37 6.50
N ALA A 130 -12.13 -4.37 6.34
CA ALA A 130 -11.87 -5.73 6.81
C ALA A 130 -10.79 -6.40 5.94
N THR A 131 -10.86 -6.23 4.63
CA THR A 131 -9.84 -6.74 3.69
C THR A 131 -8.51 -6.00 3.87
N ASP A 132 -8.51 -4.68 4.06
CA ASP A 132 -7.30 -3.90 4.36
C ASP A 132 -6.61 -4.41 5.64
N ALA A 133 -7.36 -4.69 6.70
CA ALA A 133 -6.81 -5.26 7.93
C ALA A 133 -6.19 -6.65 7.71
N LYS A 134 -6.82 -7.53 6.90
CA LYS A 134 -6.25 -8.83 6.54
C LYS A 134 -4.92 -8.69 5.78
N ILE A 135 -4.86 -7.80 4.80
CA ILE A 135 -3.64 -7.54 4.01
C ILE A 135 -2.52 -7.06 4.94
N ARG A 136 -2.79 -6.11 5.83
CA ARG A 136 -1.79 -5.60 6.78
C ARG A 136 -1.30 -6.69 7.74
N LYS A 137 -2.21 -7.53 8.24
CA LYS A 137 -1.85 -8.68 9.07
C LYS A 137 -0.95 -9.65 8.32
N ALA A 138 -1.28 -9.98 7.07
CA ALA A 138 -0.45 -10.84 6.22
C ALA A 138 0.95 -10.24 6.01
N PHE A 139 1.08 -8.92 5.87
CA PHE A 139 2.39 -8.27 5.75
C PHE A 139 3.26 -8.42 7.00
N LEU A 140 2.65 -8.42 8.18
CA LEU A 140 3.39 -8.60 9.44
C LEU A 140 3.92 -10.03 9.60
N THR A 141 3.14 -11.02 9.18
CA THR A 141 3.49 -12.43 9.38
C THR A 141 4.32 -13.03 8.25
N GLU A 142 4.03 -12.66 7.00
CA GLU A 142 4.56 -13.31 5.81
C GLU A 142 5.76 -12.60 5.16
N ILE A 143 5.90 -11.30 5.43
CA ILE A 143 7.00 -10.48 4.92
C ILE A 143 7.58 -9.58 6.04
N PRO A 144 7.94 -10.14 7.23
CA PRO A 144 8.41 -9.34 8.37
C PRO A 144 9.67 -8.55 8.04
N GLU A 145 10.57 -9.09 7.24
CA GLU A 145 11.85 -8.48 6.86
C GLU A 145 11.73 -7.32 5.85
N THR A 146 10.56 -7.14 5.24
CA THR A 146 10.32 -6.03 4.32
C THR A 146 9.96 -4.77 5.10
N THR A 147 10.66 -3.67 4.88
CA THR A 147 10.25 -2.36 5.40
C THR A 147 8.99 -1.89 4.66
N LYS A 148 7.91 -1.63 5.39
CA LYS A 148 6.64 -1.17 4.84
C LYS A 148 6.45 0.31 5.15
N LEU A 149 6.31 1.13 4.11
CA LEU A 149 5.96 2.54 4.22
C LEU A 149 4.53 2.72 3.71
N ILE A 150 3.61 3.00 4.62
CA ILE A 150 2.19 3.12 4.33
C ILE A 150 1.79 4.60 4.41
N ILE A 151 1.30 5.15 3.30
CA ILE A 151 0.68 6.46 3.28
C ILE A 151 -0.84 6.22 3.26
N ALA A 152 -1.53 6.72 4.25
CA ALA A 152 -2.97 6.55 4.36
C ALA A 152 -3.63 7.81 4.93
N GLN A 153 -4.87 8.01 4.53
CA GLN A 153 -5.72 9.07 5.06
C GLN A 153 -6.50 8.59 6.31
N ARG A 154 -6.68 7.26 6.44
CA ARG A 154 -7.36 6.66 7.60
C ARG A 154 -6.34 6.26 8.66
N ILE A 155 -6.52 6.75 9.88
CA ILE A 155 -5.64 6.38 11.01
C ILE A 155 -5.73 4.88 11.31
N SER A 156 -6.89 4.24 11.15
CA SER A 156 -7.04 2.79 11.29
C SER A 156 -6.11 1.97 10.39
N SER A 157 -5.61 2.55 9.29
CA SER A 157 -4.65 1.88 8.39
C SER A 157 -3.19 1.98 8.87
N VAL A 158 -2.89 2.86 9.83
CA VAL A 158 -1.50 3.12 10.29
C VAL A 158 -1.32 3.00 11.80
N GLN A 159 -2.38 2.87 12.58
CA GLN A 159 -2.30 2.83 14.04
C GLN A 159 -1.45 1.70 14.60
N ASP A 160 -1.33 0.58 13.87
CA ASP A 160 -0.53 -0.58 14.27
C ASP A 160 0.91 -0.53 13.71
N ALA A 161 1.31 0.59 13.08
CA ALA A 161 2.66 0.76 12.59
C ALA A 161 3.65 0.99 13.75
N ASP A 162 4.89 0.50 13.60
CA ASP A 162 5.96 0.70 14.58
C ASP A 162 6.24 2.19 14.83
N ARG A 163 6.13 3.00 13.77
CA ARG A 163 6.32 4.46 13.81
C ARG A 163 5.40 5.14 12.80
N ILE A 164 4.88 6.28 13.21
CA ILE A 164 4.00 7.13 12.42
C ILE A 164 4.68 8.49 12.25
N ILE A 165 4.68 9.00 11.04
CA ILE A 165 5.17 10.33 10.69
C ILE A 165 3.96 11.21 10.38
N VAL A 166 3.76 12.27 11.15
CA VAL A 166 2.74 13.29 10.86
C VAL A 166 3.41 14.40 10.05
N MET A 167 2.88 14.62 8.84
CA MET A 167 3.39 15.64 7.92
C MET A 167 2.44 16.84 7.86
N GLU A 168 2.98 18.03 7.96
CA GLU A 168 2.23 19.28 7.80
C GLU A 168 3.05 20.28 6.98
N ASN A 169 2.45 20.86 5.95
CA ASN A 169 3.08 21.87 5.10
C ASN A 169 4.49 21.46 4.59
N GLY A 170 4.68 20.18 4.26
CA GLY A 170 5.93 19.62 3.76
C GLY A 170 7.01 19.39 4.82
N LYS A 171 6.68 19.54 6.11
CA LYS A 171 7.59 19.32 7.25
C LYS A 171 7.07 18.20 8.12
N VAL A 172 7.99 17.54 8.84
CA VAL A 172 7.62 16.58 9.89
C VAL A 172 7.11 17.39 11.08
N ASN A 173 5.82 17.21 11.39
CA ASN A 173 5.15 17.80 12.54
C ASN A 173 5.20 16.89 13.77
N GLY A 174 5.14 15.56 13.57
CA GLY A 174 5.20 14.56 14.64
C GLY A 174 5.83 13.25 14.17
N PHE A 175 6.46 12.54 15.11
CA PHE A 175 7.05 11.23 14.90
C PHE A 175 6.95 10.39 16.17
N GLY A 176 6.31 9.22 16.11
CA GLY A 176 6.12 8.36 17.27
C GLY A 176 5.20 7.18 16.99
N SER A 177 4.86 6.44 18.04
CA SER A 177 3.80 5.42 17.99
C SER A 177 2.41 6.09 18.01
N HIS A 178 1.38 5.30 17.74
CA HIS A 178 -0.01 5.76 17.85
C HIS A 178 -0.31 6.38 19.24
N GLU A 179 0.06 5.67 20.30
CA GLU A 179 -0.19 6.12 21.67
C GLU A 179 0.60 7.39 22.05
N GLU A 180 1.85 7.49 21.58
CA GLU A 180 2.68 8.69 21.80
C GLU A 180 2.08 9.90 21.08
N LEU A 181 1.66 9.74 19.82
CA LEU A 181 1.10 10.83 19.03
C LEU A 181 -0.27 11.27 19.52
N LEU A 182 -1.11 10.37 20.01
CA LEU A 182 -2.38 10.77 20.67
C LEU A 182 -2.17 11.69 21.89
N LYS A 183 -1.05 11.51 22.61
CA LYS A 183 -0.72 12.33 23.78
C LYS A 183 -0.03 13.64 23.44
N THR A 184 0.81 13.63 22.40
CA THR A 184 1.79 14.70 22.15
C THR A 184 1.53 15.53 20.89
N ASN A 185 0.70 15.04 19.95
CA ASN A 185 0.47 15.68 18.66
C ASN A 185 -1.01 16.04 18.49
N GLU A 186 -1.31 17.33 18.45
CA GLU A 186 -2.66 17.86 18.35
C GLU A 186 -3.31 17.50 17.02
N ILE A 187 -2.60 17.67 15.90
CA ILE A 187 -3.12 17.36 14.56
C ILE A 187 -3.49 15.87 14.46
N TYR A 188 -2.64 14.98 14.97
CA TYR A 188 -2.90 13.55 14.94
C TYR A 188 -4.14 13.19 15.75
N ARG A 189 -4.29 13.79 16.94
CA ARG A 189 -5.42 13.57 17.82
C ARG A 189 -6.73 14.08 17.20
N GLU A 190 -6.75 15.28 16.63
CA GLU A 190 -7.92 15.84 15.97
C GLU A 190 -8.39 14.95 14.80
N VAL A 191 -7.46 14.47 13.98
CA VAL A 191 -7.77 13.55 12.87
C VAL A 191 -8.33 12.24 13.41
N TYR A 192 -7.74 11.69 14.48
CA TYR A 192 -8.24 10.46 15.12
C TYR A 192 -9.66 10.64 15.65
N GLU A 193 -9.91 11.70 16.40
CA GLU A 193 -11.23 12.00 16.96
C GLU A 193 -12.28 12.22 15.87
N SER A 194 -11.92 12.92 14.80
CA SER A 194 -12.83 13.14 13.66
C SER A 194 -13.22 11.83 12.95
N GLN A 195 -12.32 10.84 12.92
CA GLN A 195 -12.55 9.55 12.27
C GLN A 195 -13.23 8.53 13.19
N THR A 196 -13.08 8.66 14.51
CA THR A 196 -13.68 7.75 15.49
C THR A 196 -14.96 8.31 16.12
N GLY A 197 -15.09 9.61 16.25
CA GLY A 197 -16.24 10.29 16.83
C GLY A 197 -17.46 10.46 15.91
N GLY A 198 -17.34 10.18 14.62
CA GLY A 198 -18.42 10.28 13.63
C GLY A 198 -19.40 9.09 13.61
N GLY A 199 -19.27 8.14 14.53
CA GLY A 199 -20.11 6.93 14.60
C GLY A 199 -21.27 6.98 15.61
N GLY A 200 -21.50 8.10 16.28
CA GLY A 200 -22.53 8.18 17.29
C GLY A 200 -23.16 9.57 17.41
N ASP A 201 -24.06 9.93 16.50
CA ASP A 201 -25.15 10.88 16.81
C ASP A 201 -25.95 11.32 15.54
N PHE A 202 -26.48 10.38 14.77
CA PHE A 202 -27.46 10.73 13.72
C PHE A 202 -28.79 9.97 13.80
N ASP A 203 -29.07 9.20 14.86
CA ASP A 203 -30.32 8.42 14.97
C ASP A 203 -31.23 8.82 16.13
N GLU A 204 -31.04 9.97 16.79
CA GLU A 204 -31.98 10.44 17.82
C GLU A 204 -32.47 11.88 17.58
N LYS A 205 -33.05 12.18 16.43
CA LYS A 205 -34.00 13.32 16.25
C LYS A 205 -34.85 13.18 15.01
N ARG A 206 -35.68 12.14 14.93
CA ARG A 206 -36.93 12.15 14.17
C ARG A 206 -37.99 11.35 14.94
N GLY A 207 -38.61 12.01 15.87
CA GLY A 207 -39.73 11.47 16.63
C GLY A 207 -40.29 12.52 17.55
N GLU A 208 -40.93 13.54 16.97
CA GLU A 208 -42.08 14.31 17.54
C GLU A 208 -42.75 15.07 16.41
#